data_c146749d4a5626750d2f85d46bcba2e3
#
_entry.id   c146749d4a5626750d2f85d46bcba2e3
#
_cell.length_a   1.000
_cell.length_b   1.000
_cell.length_c   1.000
_cell.angle_alpha   90.00
_cell.angle_beta   90.00
_cell.angle_gamma   90.00
#
_symmetry.space_group_name_H-M   'P 1'
#
loop_
_entity.id
_entity.type
_entity.pdbx_description
1 polymer ?
#
loop_
_entity_poly.entity_id
_entity_poly.type
_entity_poly.pdbx_seq_one_letter_code
_entity_poly.pdbx_strand_id
1 'polypeptide(L)'
;MKAIRVHKYGRPEALILEDLPTPQPGPGQALVKIEAIGLNFIDVYQRTGLYPAPLPRLMGVEGAGVVEAIGPDVTEVRVGDRVAYTGVPGSYAEYAIVPSERLVTLPPGVDTRTAAAAMLQGMTAHYLVHTTYPLKRGDSCLVHAAAGGVGLLLCQMTKQAGARVFGTVSTEEKARLAREAGAEVAIRYTEQDFEAEIKRLTNGQGLQVVYDSVAKDTFEKSLNCLAPRGYLVLYGQSSGPVPPFD
;
A
#
# COMPACT_ATOMS: atom_id res chain seq x y z
N MET A 1 -9.07 -14.42 -22.11
CA MET A 1 -8.55 -14.37 -20.75
C MET A 1 -9.64 -14.05 -19.75
N LYS A 2 -9.56 -14.59 -18.55
CA LYS A 2 -10.41 -14.17 -17.43
C LYS A 2 -9.90 -12.90 -16.81
N ALA A 3 -10.83 -11.97 -16.47
CA ALA A 3 -10.48 -10.70 -15.84
C ALA A 3 -11.62 -10.19 -14.97
N ILE A 4 -11.30 -9.39 -13.95
CA ILE A 4 -12.29 -8.75 -13.09
C ILE A 4 -12.48 -7.30 -13.53
N ARG A 5 -13.73 -6.94 -13.85
CA ARG A 5 -14.14 -5.59 -14.23
C ARG A 5 -15.19 -5.01 -13.31
N VAL A 6 -15.24 -3.68 -13.28
CA VAL A 6 -16.29 -2.91 -12.62
C VAL A 6 -17.00 -2.08 -13.68
N HIS A 7 -18.33 -2.26 -13.82
CA HIS A 7 -19.18 -1.52 -14.74
C HIS A 7 -19.88 -0.32 -14.07
N LYS A 8 -20.02 -0.39 -12.75
CA LYS A 8 -20.58 0.67 -11.90
C LYS A 8 -19.91 0.62 -10.53
N TYR A 9 -19.72 1.76 -9.92
CA TYR A 9 -19.18 1.84 -8.56
C TYR A 9 -20.09 1.12 -7.56
N GLY A 10 -19.51 0.49 -6.53
CA GLY A 10 -20.31 -0.21 -5.55
C GLY A 10 -19.51 -1.02 -4.53
N ARG A 11 -20.23 -1.91 -3.85
CA ARG A 11 -19.72 -2.88 -2.88
C ARG A 11 -18.97 -4.02 -3.61
N PRO A 12 -18.40 -5.01 -2.89
CA PRO A 12 -17.65 -6.10 -3.51
C PRO A 12 -18.38 -6.82 -4.66
N GLU A 13 -19.71 -6.85 -4.65
CA GLU A 13 -20.54 -7.46 -5.69
C GLU A 13 -20.45 -6.73 -7.05
N ALA A 14 -19.85 -5.53 -7.08
CA ALA A 14 -19.55 -4.81 -8.33
C ALA A 14 -18.36 -5.42 -9.10
N LEU A 15 -17.59 -6.30 -8.49
CA LEU A 15 -16.49 -7.03 -9.12
C LEU A 15 -17.05 -8.18 -9.95
N ILE A 16 -17.02 -8.06 -11.26
CA ILE A 16 -17.58 -9.05 -12.19
C ILE A 16 -16.44 -9.77 -12.90
N LEU A 17 -16.43 -11.10 -12.79
CA LEU A 17 -15.53 -11.96 -13.56
C LEU A 17 -16.06 -12.13 -14.98
N GLU A 18 -15.25 -11.78 -15.97
CA GLU A 18 -15.62 -11.82 -17.39
C GLU A 18 -14.54 -12.53 -18.22
N ASP A 19 -14.97 -13.08 -19.34
CA ASP A 19 -14.07 -13.57 -20.39
C ASP A 19 -13.86 -12.45 -21.44
N LEU A 20 -12.62 -12.05 -21.61
CA LEU A 20 -12.19 -10.99 -22.51
C LEU A 20 -11.17 -11.52 -23.53
N PRO A 21 -11.04 -10.91 -24.71
CA PRO A 21 -9.90 -11.18 -25.60
C PRO A 21 -8.57 -10.91 -24.87
N THR A 22 -7.59 -11.76 -25.09
CA THR A 22 -6.23 -11.47 -24.62
C THR A 22 -5.68 -10.27 -25.41
N PRO A 23 -5.23 -9.20 -24.75
CA PRO A 23 -4.75 -8.00 -25.46
C PRO A 23 -3.38 -8.25 -26.10
N GLN A 24 -3.02 -7.41 -27.07
CA GLN A 24 -1.71 -7.42 -27.72
C GLN A 24 -0.91 -6.19 -27.29
N PRO A 25 0.39 -6.32 -27.00
CA PRO A 25 1.22 -5.20 -26.60
C PRO A 25 1.51 -4.28 -27.81
N GLY A 26 1.29 -2.98 -27.63
CA GLY A 26 1.69 -1.92 -28.56
C GLY A 26 3.14 -1.48 -28.34
N PRO A 27 3.59 -0.43 -29.05
CA PRO A 27 4.94 0.12 -28.90
C PRO A 27 5.24 0.48 -27.43
N GLY A 28 6.42 0.11 -26.93
CA GLY A 28 6.87 0.36 -25.56
C GLY A 28 6.12 -0.44 -24.49
N GLN A 29 5.32 -1.45 -24.85
CA GLN A 29 4.53 -2.25 -23.94
C GLN A 29 4.92 -3.71 -23.95
N ALA A 30 4.72 -4.38 -22.82
CA ALA A 30 4.82 -5.83 -22.70
C ALA A 30 3.50 -6.44 -22.27
N LEU A 31 3.22 -7.64 -22.72
CA LEU A 31 2.16 -8.50 -22.23
C LEU A 31 2.75 -9.38 -21.12
N VAL A 32 2.25 -9.22 -19.92
CA VAL A 32 2.66 -10.02 -18.77
C VAL A 32 1.58 -11.06 -18.48
N LYS A 33 1.96 -12.33 -18.48
CA LYS A 33 1.15 -13.42 -17.94
C LYS A 33 1.24 -13.37 -16.43
N ILE A 34 0.12 -13.06 -15.78
CA ILE A 34 0.08 -12.82 -14.34
C ILE A 34 0.09 -14.15 -13.58
N GLU A 35 0.99 -14.28 -12.60
CA GLU A 35 1.10 -15.42 -11.70
C GLU A 35 0.63 -15.08 -10.27
N ALA A 36 0.80 -13.80 -9.88
CA ALA A 36 0.37 -13.30 -8.59
C ALA A 36 -0.08 -11.84 -8.70
N ILE A 37 -1.07 -11.47 -7.90
CA ILE A 37 -1.56 -10.09 -7.79
C ILE A 37 -1.43 -9.60 -6.37
N GLY A 38 -1.12 -8.31 -6.20
CA GLY A 38 -1.22 -7.61 -4.94
C GLY A 38 -2.65 -7.09 -4.73
N LEU A 39 -3.14 -7.19 -3.50
CA LEU A 39 -4.43 -6.61 -3.11
C LEU A 39 -4.17 -5.40 -2.24
N ASN A 40 -4.68 -4.26 -2.65
CA ASN A 40 -4.40 -2.98 -2.01
C ASN A 40 -5.66 -2.17 -1.73
N PHE A 41 -5.62 -1.29 -0.73
CA PHE A 41 -6.79 -0.51 -0.37
C PHE A 41 -7.22 0.49 -1.46
N ILE A 42 -6.30 0.87 -2.36
CA ILE A 42 -6.61 1.68 -3.54
C ILE A 42 -7.63 0.98 -4.47
N ASP A 43 -7.62 -0.34 -4.53
CA ASP A 43 -8.59 -1.12 -5.31
C ASP A 43 -10.02 -0.91 -4.77
N VAL A 44 -10.16 -0.77 -3.44
CA VAL A 44 -11.43 -0.40 -2.80
C VAL A 44 -11.84 1.01 -3.18
N TYR A 45 -10.91 1.98 -3.14
CA TYR A 45 -11.21 3.36 -3.52
C TYR A 45 -11.66 3.48 -4.98
N GLN A 46 -11.03 2.74 -5.87
CA GLN A 46 -11.38 2.70 -7.28
C GLN A 46 -12.72 2.00 -7.52
N ARG A 47 -12.99 0.90 -6.81
CA ARG A 47 -14.24 0.16 -6.91
C ARG A 47 -15.44 0.95 -6.39
N THR A 48 -15.26 1.69 -5.31
CA THR A 48 -16.32 2.50 -4.67
C THR A 48 -16.55 3.86 -5.34
N GLY A 49 -15.63 4.29 -6.22
CA GLY A 49 -15.69 5.60 -6.87
C GLY A 49 -15.10 6.74 -6.05
N LEU A 50 -14.46 6.46 -4.90
CA LEU A 50 -13.73 7.47 -4.16
C LEU A 50 -12.56 8.03 -5.01
N TYR A 51 -11.93 7.16 -5.82
CA TYR A 51 -11.00 7.54 -6.89
C TYR A 51 -11.68 7.23 -8.23
N PRO A 52 -12.40 8.21 -8.79
CA PRO A 52 -13.19 7.99 -10.00
C PRO A 52 -12.28 7.76 -11.21
N ALA A 53 -12.73 6.90 -12.11
CA ALA A 53 -12.10 6.63 -13.39
C ALA A 53 -13.15 6.17 -14.40
N PRO A 54 -12.86 6.25 -15.71
CA PRO A 54 -13.78 5.77 -16.73
C PRO A 54 -14.19 4.32 -16.51
N LEU A 55 -15.48 4.03 -16.70
CA LEU A 55 -16.05 2.70 -16.62
C LEU A 55 -16.52 2.22 -18.02
N PRO A 56 -16.51 0.94 -18.32
CA PRO A 56 -16.05 -0.17 -17.47
C PRO A 56 -14.51 -0.22 -17.37
N ARG A 57 -13.98 -0.62 -16.19
CA ARG A 57 -12.53 -0.71 -15.98
C ARG A 57 -12.10 -2.07 -15.44
N LEU A 58 -10.90 -2.48 -15.83
CA LEU A 58 -10.19 -3.59 -15.21
C LEU A 58 -9.67 -3.18 -13.82
N MET A 59 -9.77 -4.11 -12.87
CA MET A 59 -9.36 -3.89 -11.49
C MET A 59 -7.94 -4.37 -11.22
N GLY A 60 -7.43 -3.93 -10.06
CA GLY A 60 -6.08 -4.23 -9.58
C GLY A 60 -5.01 -3.31 -10.20
N VAL A 61 -3.98 -3.01 -9.42
CA VAL A 61 -2.90 -2.09 -9.83
C VAL A 61 -1.50 -2.66 -9.51
N GLU A 62 -1.42 -3.88 -9.06
CA GLU A 62 -0.18 -4.54 -8.67
C GLU A 62 -0.18 -6.00 -9.10
N GLY A 63 0.88 -6.42 -9.74
CA GLY A 63 1.02 -7.80 -10.18
C GLY A 63 2.47 -8.21 -10.44
N ALA A 64 2.67 -9.51 -10.51
CA ALA A 64 3.92 -10.13 -10.92
C ALA A 64 3.64 -11.36 -11.78
N GLY A 65 4.56 -11.68 -12.67
CA GLY A 65 4.43 -12.79 -13.58
C GLY A 65 5.57 -12.88 -14.57
N VAL A 66 5.28 -13.41 -15.74
CA VAL A 66 6.27 -13.62 -16.80
C VAL A 66 5.90 -12.82 -18.04
N VAL A 67 6.88 -12.19 -18.66
CA VAL A 67 6.71 -11.51 -19.95
C VAL A 67 6.40 -12.56 -21.03
N GLU A 68 5.19 -12.51 -21.60
CA GLU A 68 4.71 -13.45 -22.63
C GLU A 68 4.99 -12.93 -24.05
N ALA A 69 4.85 -11.61 -24.24
CA ALA A 69 5.15 -10.94 -25.50
C ALA A 69 5.60 -9.50 -25.25
N ILE A 70 6.33 -8.93 -26.20
CA ILE A 70 6.74 -7.53 -26.19
C ILE A 70 6.30 -6.85 -27.49
N GLY A 71 5.93 -5.58 -27.39
CA GLY A 71 5.66 -4.73 -28.54
C GLY A 71 6.94 -4.15 -29.14
N PRO A 72 6.83 -3.39 -30.23
CA PRO A 72 7.94 -2.65 -30.79
C PRO A 72 8.58 -1.71 -29.76
N ASP A 73 9.86 -1.42 -29.91
CA ASP A 73 10.66 -0.45 -29.14
C ASP A 73 10.84 -0.81 -27.64
N VAL A 74 10.55 -2.04 -27.24
CA VAL A 74 10.81 -2.54 -25.87
C VAL A 74 12.25 -3.05 -25.78
N THR A 75 13.03 -2.47 -24.87
CA THR A 75 14.44 -2.81 -24.63
C THR A 75 14.73 -3.24 -23.18
N GLU A 76 13.84 -2.90 -22.25
CA GLU A 76 14.02 -3.07 -20.80
C GLU A 76 13.81 -4.51 -20.33
N VAL A 77 12.98 -5.26 -21.06
CA VAL A 77 12.63 -6.65 -20.72
C VAL A 77 12.58 -7.53 -21.96
N ARG A 78 12.63 -8.84 -21.77
CA ARG A 78 12.54 -9.86 -22.82
C ARG A 78 11.46 -10.87 -22.50
N VAL A 79 10.94 -11.54 -23.52
CA VAL A 79 10.04 -12.69 -23.34
C VAL A 79 10.72 -13.74 -22.45
N GLY A 80 9.98 -14.21 -21.44
CA GLY A 80 10.47 -15.13 -20.43
C GLY A 80 11.02 -14.48 -19.17
N ASP A 81 11.22 -13.17 -19.14
CA ASP A 81 11.66 -12.45 -17.93
C ASP A 81 10.57 -12.51 -16.87
N ARG A 82 10.96 -12.78 -15.63
CA ARG A 82 10.09 -12.66 -14.45
C ARG A 82 10.08 -11.23 -13.98
N VAL A 83 8.90 -10.66 -13.88
CA VAL A 83 8.71 -9.22 -13.61
C VAL A 83 7.65 -8.96 -12.58
N ALA A 84 7.73 -7.80 -11.94
CA ALA A 84 6.65 -7.22 -11.13
C ALA A 84 6.42 -5.76 -11.50
N TYR A 85 5.24 -5.24 -11.19
CA TYR A 85 4.88 -3.85 -11.43
C TYR A 85 3.82 -3.38 -10.44
N THR A 86 3.69 -2.06 -10.34
CA THR A 86 2.59 -1.40 -9.65
C THR A 86 2.18 -0.11 -10.35
N GLY A 87 0.98 0.40 -10.03
CA GLY A 87 0.46 1.65 -10.59
C GLY A 87 -0.13 1.54 -11.99
N VAL A 88 -0.19 0.33 -12.57
CA VAL A 88 -0.80 0.07 -13.88
C VAL A 88 -2.09 -0.72 -13.68
N PRO A 89 -3.27 -0.22 -14.14
CA PRO A 89 -4.55 -0.91 -13.97
C PRO A 89 -4.61 -2.24 -14.72
N GLY A 90 -5.36 -3.19 -14.17
CA GLY A 90 -5.70 -4.43 -14.88
C GLY A 90 -4.98 -5.67 -14.38
N SER A 91 -4.37 -5.64 -13.19
CA SER A 91 -3.70 -6.83 -12.64
C SER A 91 -4.65 -7.94 -12.21
N TYR A 92 -5.95 -7.66 -11.98
CA TYR A 92 -6.93 -8.70 -11.66
C TYR A 92 -7.41 -9.44 -12.92
N ALA A 93 -6.46 -9.98 -13.67
CA ALA A 93 -6.64 -10.70 -14.92
C ALA A 93 -5.54 -11.74 -15.11
N GLU A 94 -5.74 -12.66 -16.06
CA GLU A 94 -4.70 -13.63 -16.42
C GLU A 94 -3.53 -12.99 -17.17
N TYR A 95 -3.78 -11.86 -17.86
CA TYR A 95 -2.78 -11.10 -18.60
C TYR A 95 -3.00 -9.61 -18.41
N ALA A 96 -1.90 -8.86 -18.36
CA ALA A 96 -1.91 -7.39 -18.30
C ALA A 96 -0.96 -6.79 -19.34
N ILE A 97 -1.39 -5.68 -19.95
CA ILE A 97 -0.49 -4.81 -20.73
C ILE A 97 0.17 -3.82 -19.78
N VAL A 98 1.48 -3.81 -19.77
CA VAL A 98 2.27 -2.95 -18.89
C VAL A 98 3.30 -2.19 -19.73
N PRO A 99 3.43 -0.85 -19.59
CA PRO A 99 4.56 -0.12 -20.15
C PRO A 99 5.88 -0.73 -19.67
N SER A 100 6.81 -0.99 -20.59
CA SER A 100 8.07 -1.70 -20.26
C SER A 100 8.90 -0.98 -19.20
N GLU A 101 8.88 0.35 -19.18
CA GLU A 101 9.50 1.22 -18.18
C GLU A 101 8.96 1.04 -16.74
N ARG A 102 7.77 0.44 -16.60
CA ARG A 102 7.14 0.16 -15.30
C ARG A 102 7.43 -1.24 -14.78
N LEU A 103 8.06 -2.07 -15.59
CA LEU A 103 8.41 -3.42 -15.22
C LEU A 103 9.73 -3.46 -14.45
N VAL A 104 9.72 -4.20 -13.35
CA VAL A 104 10.92 -4.49 -12.56
C VAL A 104 11.23 -5.96 -12.71
N THR A 105 12.39 -6.28 -13.30
CA THR A 105 12.86 -7.67 -13.40
C THR A 105 13.17 -8.21 -12.01
N LEU A 106 12.68 -9.42 -11.72
CA LEU A 106 12.85 -10.03 -10.40
C LEU A 106 14.26 -10.59 -10.26
N PRO A 107 14.96 -10.29 -9.17
CA PRO A 107 16.25 -10.90 -8.90
C PRO A 107 16.11 -12.41 -8.64
N PRO A 108 17.18 -13.20 -8.80
CA PRO A 108 17.20 -14.60 -8.41
C PRO A 108 16.77 -14.78 -6.94
N GLY A 109 15.93 -15.80 -6.68
CA GLY A 109 15.43 -16.12 -5.34
C GLY A 109 14.19 -15.37 -4.88
N VAL A 110 13.75 -14.32 -5.59
CA VAL A 110 12.46 -13.67 -5.32
C VAL A 110 11.39 -14.34 -6.18
N ASP A 111 10.35 -14.88 -5.55
CA ASP A 111 9.20 -15.44 -6.26
C ASP A 111 8.16 -14.35 -6.60
N THR A 112 7.26 -14.65 -7.53
CA THR A 112 6.24 -13.72 -8.00
C THR A 112 5.21 -13.34 -6.92
N ARG A 113 4.94 -14.23 -5.96
CA ARG A 113 4.03 -13.92 -4.82
C ARG A 113 4.65 -12.88 -3.91
N THR A 114 5.91 -13.08 -3.53
CA THR A 114 6.66 -12.11 -2.72
C THR A 114 6.75 -10.77 -3.44
N ALA A 115 7.06 -10.78 -4.73
CA ALA A 115 7.14 -9.56 -5.54
C ALA A 115 5.81 -8.82 -5.63
N ALA A 116 4.70 -9.52 -5.92
CA ALA A 116 3.37 -8.92 -6.00
C ALA A 116 2.87 -8.38 -4.65
N ALA A 117 3.36 -8.90 -3.52
CA ALA A 117 3.02 -8.41 -2.19
C ALA A 117 3.89 -7.22 -1.75
N ALA A 118 5.03 -7.00 -2.41
CA ALA A 118 6.04 -6.04 -1.96
C ALA A 118 6.05 -4.72 -2.74
N MET A 119 5.64 -4.71 -4.01
CA MET A 119 5.86 -3.54 -4.88
C MET A 119 5.14 -2.30 -4.36
N LEU A 120 3.81 -2.29 -4.31
CA LEU A 120 3.05 -1.11 -3.89
C LEU A 120 3.29 -0.77 -2.43
N GLN A 121 3.18 -1.77 -1.57
CA GLN A 121 3.26 -1.57 -0.12
C GLN A 121 4.69 -1.23 0.30
N GLY A 122 5.69 -1.89 -0.28
CA GLY A 122 7.10 -1.63 -0.01
C GLY A 122 7.55 -0.26 -0.50
N MET A 123 7.20 0.10 -1.74
CA MET A 123 7.49 1.45 -2.26
C MET A 123 6.80 2.53 -1.44
N THR A 124 5.55 2.28 -1.00
CA THR A 124 4.82 3.22 -0.13
C THR A 124 5.55 3.39 1.20
N ALA A 125 5.87 2.31 1.91
CA ALA A 125 6.60 2.40 3.16
C ALA A 125 7.96 3.09 2.99
N HIS A 126 8.67 2.76 1.91
CA HIS A 126 9.98 3.34 1.61
C HIS A 126 9.93 4.86 1.45
N TYR A 127 9.07 5.40 0.56
CA TYR A 127 9.03 6.85 0.37
C TYR A 127 8.52 7.59 1.61
N LEU A 128 7.62 6.97 2.38
CA LEU A 128 7.11 7.57 3.61
C LEU A 128 8.22 7.83 4.63
N VAL A 129 9.13 6.87 4.84
CA VAL A 129 10.20 6.98 5.85
C VAL A 129 11.46 7.65 5.34
N HIS A 130 11.69 7.71 4.01
CA HIS A 130 12.92 8.27 3.45
C HIS A 130 12.74 9.62 2.77
N THR A 131 11.56 9.89 2.20
CA THR A 131 11.33 11.08 1.38
C THR A 131 10.30 12.02 2.00
N THR A 132 9.12 11.50 2.39
CA THR A 132 8.04 12.34 2.94
C THR A 132 8.42 12.90 4.31
N TYR A 133 8.85 12.04 5.21
CA TYR A 133 9.50 12.41 6.46
C TYR A 133 10.77 11.60 6.60
N PRO A 134 11.95 12.17 6.30
CA PRO A 134 13.22 11.49 6.46
C PRO A 134 13.49 11.17 7.94
N LEU A 135 13.10 9.96 8.32
CA LEU A 135 13.12 9.49 9.69
C LEU A 135 14.56 9.34 10.20
N LYS A 136 14.80 9.77 11.43
CA LYS A 136 16.13 9.77 12.03
C LYS A 136 16.18 8.87 13.25
N ARG A 137 17.38 8.42 13.59
CA ARG A 137 17.65 7.75 14.86
C ARG A 137 17.20 8.61 16.04
N GLY A 138 16.42 8.03 16.93
CA GLY A 138 15.88 8.70 18.10
C GLY A 138 14.54 9.39 17.90
N ASP A 139 14.06 9.53 16.68
CA ASP A 139 12.68 9.96 16.43
C ASP A 139 11.69 8.94 17.01
N SER A 140 10.48 9.40 17.27
CA SER A 140 9.35 8.54 17.60
C SER A 140 8.20 8.77 16.63
N CYS A 141 7.52 7.68 16.24
CA CYS A 141 6.41 7.75 15.32
C CYS A 141 5.22 6.92 15.76
N LEU A 142 4.04 7.26 15.25
CA LEU A 142 2.84 6.44 15.30
C LEU A 142 2.53 5.90 13.90
N VAL A 143 2.24 4.61 13.81
CA VAL A 143 1.79 3.95 12.59
C VAL A 143 0.36 3.47 12.82
N HIS A 144 -0.62 4.08 12.15
CA HIS A 144 -1.98 3.57 12.17
C HIS A 144 -2.11 2.31 11.31
N ALA A 145 -3.03 1.40 11.70
CA ALA A 145 -3.19 0.09 11.08
C ALA A 145 -1.85 -0.67 10.96
N ALA A 146 -1.07 -0.69 12.05
CA ALA A 146 0.31 -1.18 12.09
C ALA A 146 0.49 -2.65 11.67
N ALA A 147 -0.57 -3.47 11.73
CA ALA A 147 -0.55 -4.86 11.25
C ALA A 147 -1.09 -5.02 9.81
N GLY A 148 -1.36 -3.92 9.11
CA GLY A 148 -1.68 -3.93 7.67
C GLY A 148 -0.42 -4.06 6.80
N GLY A 149 -0.59 -4.26 5.50
CA GLY A 149 0.54 -4.49 4.59
C GLY A 149 1.60 -3.39 4.62
N VAL A 150 1.21 -2.13 4.44
CA VAL A 150 2.14 -0.98 4.58
C VAL A 150 2.57 -0.81 6.04
N GLY A 151 1.67 -1.04 7.01
CA GLY A 151 1.95 -0.87 8.43
C GLY A 151 3.08 -1.76 8.95
N LEU A 152 3.08 -3.04 8.58
CA LEU A 152 4.16 -3.99 8.96
C LEU A 152 5.52 -3.55 8.39
N LEU A 153 5.54 -3.13 7.12
CA LEU A 153 6.77 -2.66 6.48
C LEU A 153 7.25 -1.33 7.08
N LEU A 154 6.33 -0.41 7.40
CA LEU A 154 6.66 0.81 8.15
C LEU A 154 7.30 0.49 9.50
N CYS A 155 6.72 -0.43 10.28
CA CYS A 155 7.29 -0.85 11.55
C CYS A 155 8.73 -1.37 11.38
N GLN A 156 8.98 -2.21 10.37
CA GLN A 156 10.31 -2.76 10.09
C GLN A 156 11.31 -1.67 9.69
N MET A 157 10.97 -0.85 8.70
CA MET A 157 11.86 0.20 8.19
C MET A 157 12.15 1.27 9.24
N THR A 158 11.14 1.67 10.01
CA THR A 158 11.28 2.65 11.10
C THR A 158 12.21 2.13 12.19
N LYS A 159 12.03 0.86 12.59
CA LYS A 159 12.94 0.20 13.56
C LYS A 159 14.37 0.16 13.03
N GLN A 160 14.56 -0.17 11.74
CA GLN A 160 15.89 -0.17 11.11
C GLN A 160 16.54 1.22 11.10
N ALA A 161 15.74 2.28 10.94
CA ALA A 161 16.22 3.66 11.05
C ALA A 161 16.61 4.05 12.48
N GLY A 162 16.32 3.22 13.48
CA GLY A 162 16.62 3.46 14.88
C GLY A 162 15.63 4.39 15.57
N ALA A 163 14.43 4.53 15.06
CA ALA A 163 13.33 5.27 15.66
C ALA A 163 12.43 4.38 16.52
N ARG A 164 11.69 5.00 17.45
CA ARG A 164 10.68 4.33 18.28
C ARG A 164 9.36 4.25 17.54
N VAL A 165 8.78 3.07 17.50
CA VAL A 165 7.53 2.80 16.75
C VAL A 165 6.39 2.48 17.70
N PHE A 166 5.35 3.28 17.67
CA PHE A 166 4.06 2.98 18.27
C PHE A 166 3.09 2.59 17.15
N GLY A 167 2.27 1.56 17.37
CA GLY A 167 1.33 1.10 16.36
C GLY A 167 -0.09 1.03 16.90
N THR A 168 -1.11 1.38 16.10
CA THR A 168 -2.51 1.10 16.45
C THR A 168 -3.01 -0.13 15.73
N VAL A 169 -3.72 -0.97 16.45
CA VAL A 169 -4.28 -2.24 15.97
C VAL A 169 -5.65 -2.52 16.61
N SER A 170 -6.42 -3.46 16.04
CA SER A 170 -7.77 -3.79 16.54
C SER A 170 -7.84 -5.03 17.43
N THR A 171 -6.87 -5.93 17.34
CA THR A 171 -6.90 -7.21 18.04
C THR A 171 -5.53 -7.56 18.63
N GLU A 172 -5.49 -8.48 19.59
CA GLU A 172 -4.22 -8.95 20.17
C GLU A 172 -3.35 -9.71 19.15
N GLU A 173 -3.96 -10.47 18.23
CA GLU A 173 -3.21 -11.10 17.14
C GLU A 173 -2.49 -10.07 16.28
N LYS A 174 -3.17 -8.99 15.91
CA LYS A 174 -2.57 -7.87 15.17
C LYS A 174 -1.50 -7.14 15.99
N ALA A 175 -1.69 -7.04 17.29
CA ALA A 175 -0.68 -6.46 18.18
C ALA A 175 0.61 -7.29 18.21
N ARG A 176 0.47 -8.62 18.25
CA ARG A 176 1.61 -9.54 18.14
C ARG A 176 2.37 -9.33 16.83
N LEU A 177 1.66 -9.30 15.68
CA LEU A 177 2.27 -9.07 14.36
C LEU A 177 3.01 -7.73 14.28
N ALA A 178 2.40 -6.65 14.80
CA ALA A 178 3.03 -5.33 14.79
C ALA A 178 4.30 -5.29 15.66
N ARG A 179 4.30 -5.94 16.84
CA ARG A 179 5.48 -6.05 17.71
C ARG A 179 6.59 -6.87 17.05
N GLU A 180 6.26 -8.00 16.43
CA GLU A 180 7.21 -8.82 15.67
C GLU A 180 7.85 -8.03 14.51
N ALA A 181 7.06 -7.19 13.85
CA ALA A 181 7.55 -6.30 12.81
C ALA A 181 8.40 -5.13 13.34
N GLY A 182 8.35 -4.82 14.63
CA GLY A 182 9.22 -3.80 15.23
C GLY A 182 8.54 -2.72 16.03
N ALA A 183 7.21 -2.73 16.18
CA ALA A 183 6.52 -1.81 17.06
C ALA A 183 6.93 -2.05 18.53
N GLU A 184 7.40 -0.99 19.20
CA GLU A 184 7.73 -1.03 20.63
C GLU A 184 6.48 -1.24 21.48
N VAL A 185 5.40 -0.54 21.10
CA VAL A 185 4.08 -0.67 21.72
C VAL A 185 3.02 -0.79 20.63
N ALA A 186 2.13 -1.76 20.77
CA ALA A 186 0.93 -1.91 19.93
C ALA A 186 -0.30 -1.55 20.78
N ILE A 187 -0.93 -0.43 20.46
CA ILE A 187 -2.10 0.12 21.16
C ILE A 187 -3.36 -0.47 20.51
N ARG A 188 -4.16 -1.16 21.30
CA ARG A 188 -5.45 -1.70 20.85
C ARG A 188 -6.52 -0.62 20.96
N TYR A 189 -6.77 0.09 19.87
CA TYR A 189 -7.70 1.23 19.83
C TYR A 189 -9.16 0.85 20.15
N THR A 190 -9.48 -0.45 20.14
CA THR A 190 -10.80 -0.96 20.56
C THR A 190 -10.98 -0.96 22.09
N GLU A 191 -9.89 -0.86 22.85
CA GLU A 191 -9.89 -0.93 24.32
C GLU A 191 -9.21 0.29 24.96
N GLN A 192 -8.35 0.98 24.21
CA GLN A 192 -7.50 2.06 24.68
C GLN A 192 -7.64 3.31 23.79
N ASP A 193 -7.63 4.47 24.41
CA ASP A 193 -7.52 5.74 23.67
C ASP A 193 -6.06 5.93 23.25
N PHE A 194 -5.80 5.89 21.95
CA PHE A 194 -4.42 5.98 21.45
C PHE A 194 -3.79 7.35 21.71
N GLU A 195 -4.56 8.44 21.74
CA GLU A 195 -4.06 9.79 22.06
C GLU A 195 -3.54 9.84 23.51
N ALA A 196 -4.36 9.34 24.43
CA ALA A 196 -3.98 9.28 25.85
C ALA A 196 -2.74 8.41 26.07
N GLU A 197 -2.68 7.25 25.38
CA GLU A 197 -1.54 6.35 25.47
C GLU A 197 -0.25 6.98 24.88
N ILE A 198 -0.32 7.65 23.73
CA ILE A 198 0.82 8.34 23.15
C ILE A 198 1.31 9.47 24.08
N LYS A 199 0.41 10.27 24.66
CA LYS A 199 0.79 11.30 25.64
C LYS A 199 1.52 10.69 26.83
N ARG A 200 1.01 9.58 27.36
CA ARG A 200 1.66 8.84 28.46
C ARG A 200 3.03 8.31 28.07
N LEU A 201 3.15 7.63 26.92
CA LEU A 201 4.39 6.98 26.44
C LEU A 201 5.49 7.98 26.07
N THR A 202 5.11 9.20 25.71
CA THR A 202 6.03 10.28 25.34
C THR A 202 6.23 11.30 26.46
N ASN A 203 5.67 11.08 27.65
CA ASN A 203 5.68 12.06 28.76
C ASN A 203 5.18 13.46 28.30
N GLY A 204 4.19 13.49 27.41
CA GLY A 204 3.62 14.73 26.86
C GLY A 204 4.45 15.41 25.78
N GLN A 205 5.60 14.87 25.39
CA GLN A 205 6.48 15.50 24.38
C GLN A 205 5.92 15.36 22.94
N GLY A 206 5.06 14.36 22.71
CA GLY A 206 4.51 14.08 21.39
C GLY A 206 5.49 13.37 20.44
N LEU A 207 5.06 13.20 19.19
CA LEU A 207 5.75 12.43 18.14
C LEU A 207 6.29 13.33 17.04
N GLN A 208 7.39 12.92 16.44
CA GLN A 208 7.95 13.60 15.28
C GLN A 208 7.12 13.36 14.02
N VAL A 209 6.50 12.20 13.91
CA VAL A 209 5.63 11.89 12.76
C VAL A 209 4.53 10.90 13.13
N VAL A 210 3.36 11.09 12.51
CA VAL A 210 2.25 10.13 12.51
C VAL A 210 2.00 9.71 11.05
N TYR A 211 2.10 8.41 10.77
CA TYR A 211 1.75 7.81 9.48
C TYR A 211 0.31 7.29 9.55
N ASP A 212 -0.59 7.96 8.84
CA ASP A 212 -2.03 7.72 8.93
C ASP A 212 -2.63 7.26 7.59
N SER A 213 -3.11 6.02 7.55
CA SER A 213 -3.86 5.44 6.43
C SER A 213 -5.36 5.35 6.69
N VAL A 214 -5.80 5.78 7.87
CA VAL A 214 -7.21 5.66 8.33
C VAL A 214 -8.00 6.92 8.02
N ALA A 215 -7.42 8.07 8.30
CA ALA A 215 -7.92 9.41 8.04
C ALA A 215 -9.10 9.82 8.93
N LYS A 216 -10.35 9.82 8.43
CA LYS A 216 -11.52 10.41 9.10
C LYS A 216 -11.58 10.13 10.60
N ASP A 217 -11.42 8.87 11.01
CA ASP A 217 -11.62 8.45 12.41
C ASP A 217 -10.39 8.70 13.30
N THR A 218 -9.24 9.06 12.73
CA THR A 218 -7.98 9.22 13.46
C THR A 218 -7.40 10.63 13.40
N PHE A 219 -7.80 11.42 12.43
CA PHE A 219 -7.16 12.68 12.05
C PHE A 219 -6.94 13.65 13.22
N GLU A 220 -7.99 14.04 13.94
CA GLU A 220 -7.89 15.01 15.02
C GLU A 220 -6.98 14.53 16.17
N LYS A 221 -7.18 13.27 16.60
CA LYS A 221 -6.35 12.68 17.63
C LYS A 221 -4.91 12.49 17.18
N SER A 222 -4.69 12.22 15.89
CA SER A 222 -3.35 12.12 15.29
C SER A 222 -2.61 13.46 15.37
N LEU A 223 -3.29 14.57 15.10
CA LEU A 223 -2.73 15.92 15.30
C LEU A 223 -2.34 16.17 16.76
N ASN A 224 -3.20 15.78 17.71
CA ASN A 224 -2.96 15.94 19.14
C ASN A 224 -1.80 15.08 19.67
N CYS A 225 -1.37 14.07 18.92
CA CYS A 225 -0.22 13.24 19.26
C CYS A 225 1.13 13.84 18.81
N LEU A 226 1.13 14.87 17.97
CA LEU A 226 2.36 15.45 17.43
C LEU A 226 3.12 16.33 18.44
N ALA A 227 4.42 16.23 18.37
CA ALA A 227 5.30 17.22 18.97
C ALA A 227 5.20 18.57 18.22
N PRO A 228 5.61 19.69 18.81
CA PRO A 228 5.73 20.94 18.07
C PRO A 228 6.54 20.76 16.79
N ARG A 229 5.97 21.16 15.64
CA ARG A 229 6.56 20.98 14.30
C ARG A 229 6.63 19.52 13.82
N GLY A 230 5.89 18.60 14.45
CA GLY A 230 5.74 17.22 13.98
C GLY A 230 4.90 17.15 12.70
N TYR A 231 4.97 16.02 12.03
CA TYR A 231 4.34 15.77 10.72
C TYR A 231 3.18 14.79 10.85
N LEU A 232 2.02 15.17 10.36
CA LEU A 232 0.95 14.22 10.07
C LEU A 232 1.02 13.84 8.58
N VAL A 233 1.31 12.59 8.30
CA VAL A 233 1.41 12.06 6.94
C VAL A 233 0.19 11.21 6.63
N LEU A 234 -0.78 11.80 5.96
CA LEU A 234 -1.97 11.11 5.47
C LEU A 234 -1.64 10.44 4.14
N TYR A 235 -1.55 9.10 4.12
CA TYR A 235 -1.26 8.34 2.90
C TYR A 235 -2.39 7.39 2.48
N GLY A 236 -3.49 7.39 3.25
CA GLY A 236 -4.70 6.63 2.96
C GLY A 236 -5.91 7.24 3.65
N GLN A 237 -7.08 6.66 3.41
CA GLN A 237 -8.35 7.14 3.95
C GLN A 237 -9.37 6.00 4.12
N SER A 238 -8.93 4.92 4.79
CA SER A 238 -9.72 3.68 4.89
C SER A 238 -11.04 3.83 5.65
N SER A 239 -11.16 4.81 6.55
CA SER A 239 -12.42 5.15 7.23
C SER A 239 -13.23 6.27 6.52
N GLY A 240 -12.70 6.80 5.41
CA GLY A 240 -13.27 7.90 4.65
C GLY A 240 -12.39 9.15 4.64
N PRO A 241 -12.71 10.13 3.78
CA PRO A 241 -11.94 11.37 3.69
C PRO A 241 -12.04 12.20 4.97
N VAL A 242 -10.95 12.92 5.27
CA VAL A 242 -10.96 13.92 6.33
C VAL A 242 -11.96 15.01 5.96
N PRO A 243 -12.87 15.41 6.87
CA PRO A 243 -13.77 16.54 6.63
C PRO A 243 -12.96 17.83 6.46
N PRO A 244 -13.58 18.89 5.92
CA PRO A 244 -12.94 20.21 5.89
C PRO A 244 -12.42 20.59 7.28
N PHE A 245 -11.17 20.99 7.32
CA PHE A 245 -10.42 21.30 8.54
C PHE A 245 -9.96 22.75 8.46
N ASP A 246 -10.18 23.53 9.54
CA ASP A 246 -9.80 24.94 9.67
C ASP A 246 -8.57 25.10 10.57
#